data_cabd8286f578b4a3494296aec22f4b1a
#
_entry.id   cabd8286f578b4a3494296aec22f4b1a
#
_cell.length_a   1.000
_cell.length_b   1.000
_cell.length_c   1.000
_cell.angle_alpha   90.00
_cell.angle_beta   90.00
_cell.angle_gamma   90.00
#
_symmetry.space_group_name_H-M   'P 1'
#
loop_
_entity.id
_entity.type
_entity.pdbx_description
1 polymer ?
#
loop_
_entity_poly.entity_id
_entity_poly.type
_entity_poly.pdbx_seq_one_letter_code
_entity_poly.pdbx_strand_id
1 'polypeptide(L)'
;LNNVEMILSYLVGAAAFNFSYMTMVMVRMTRRLQAMLLQDSLTGLPNRRVIEARLKQEWRRWARHTAPFTVLAVDLDHFKQVNDTHGHLAGDEMLVQVGQRLLAGVREVDTVARTGGEEFLLLLPDTDAAAARAAAERVRASVGDEPFRVRGQSLRMTASIGVAQVGEGDADAAAVLARADAALYRAKGAGRNRVCGADAAPAEGAPAGSA
;
A
#
# COMPACT_ATOMS: atom_id res chain seq x y z
N LEU A 1 -35.75 53.19 -0.09
CA LEU A 1 -34.85 52.66 0.96
C LEU A 1 -34.01 53.82 1.49
N ASN A 2 -33.99 54.02 2.82
CA ASN A 2 -33.14 55.04 3.43
C ASN A 2 -31.67 54.63 3.24
N ASN A 3 -30.75 55.60 3.04
CA ASN A 3 -29.32 55.36 2.86
C ASN A 3 -28.74 54.37 3.94
N VAL A 4 -29.29 54.42 5.14
CA VAL A 4 -28.89 53.53 6.27
C VAL A 4 -29.26 52.08 6.00
N GLU A 5 -30.47 51.80 5.48
CA GLU A 5 -30.91 50.41 5.17
C GLU A 5 -30.10 49.81 4.01
N MET A 6 -29.75 50.64 3.04
CA MET A 6 -28.89 50.21 1.92
C MET A 6 -27.47 49.88 2.38
N ILE A 7 -26.88 50.68 3.26
CA ILE A 7 -25.55 50.43 3.85
C ILE A 7 -25.59 49.16 4.70
N LEU A 8 -26.64 49.01 5.52
CA LEU A 8 -26.77 47.80 6.39
C LEU A 8 -26.91 46.53 5.57
N SER A 9 -27.74 46.55 4.51
CA SER A 9 -27.90 45.35 3.64
C SER A 9 -26.60 45.00 2.90
N TYR A 10 -25.83 46.01 2.48
CA TYR A 10 -24.50 45.83 1.88
C TYR A 10 -23.52 45.18 2.86
N LEU A 11 -23.47 45.70 4.10
CA LEU A 11 -22.59 45.16 5.15
C LEU A 11 -22.94 43.71 5.52
N VAL A 12 -24.23 43.39 5.64
CA VAL A 12 -24.69 42.02 5.89
C VAL A 12 -24.34 41.08 4.71
N GLY A 13 -24.57 41.55 3.48
CA GLY A 13 -24.20 40.79 2.28
C GLY A 13 -22.70 40.53 2.19
N ALA A 14 -21.88 41.59 2.43
CA ALA A 14 -20.43 41.46 2.48
C ALA A 14 -19.94 40.50 3.58
N ALA A 15 -20.53 40.57 4.79
CA ALA A 15 -20.21 39.68 5.88
C ALA A 15 -20.59 38.24 5.55
N ALA A 16 -21.79 38.00 4.98
CA ALA A 16 -22.22 36.67 4.55
C ALA A 16 -21.33 36.09 3.46
N PHE A 17 -20.93 36.92 2.48
CA PHE A 17 -19.98 36.51 1.43
C PHE A 17 -18.62 36.14 2.00
N ASN A 18 -18.05 37.01 2.87
CA ASN A 18 -16.76 36.70 3.51
C ASN A 18 -16.82 35.42 4.36
N PHE A 19 -17.89 35.22 5.11
CA PHE A 19 -18.08 33.99 5.91
C PHE A 19 -18.15 32.76 5.02
N SER A 20 -18.94 32.80 3.94
CA SER A 20 -19.05 31.71 2.98
C SER A 20 -17.70 31.41 2.29
N TYR A 21 -16.98 32.46 1.89
CA TYR A 21 -15.67 32.33 1.26
C TYR A 21 -14.64 31.71 2.22
N MET A 22 -14.56 32.20 3.46
CA MET A 22 -13.66 31.63 4.49
C MET A 22 -13.99 30.17 4.80
N THR A 23 -15.28 29.83 4.91
CA THR A 23 -15.73 28.45 5.12
C THR A 23 -15.30 27.57 3.96
N MET A 24 -15.47 28.01 2.72
CA MET A 24 -15.03 27.26 1.53
C MET A 24 -13.51 27.06 1.50
N VAL A 25 -12.73 28.09 1.82
CA VAL A 25 -11.26 28.00 1.90
C VAL A 25 -10.85 27.01 2.98
N MET A 26 -11.47 27.10 4.16
CA MET A 26 -11.18 26.20 5.30
C MET A 26 -11.49 24.74 4.95
N VAL A 27 -12.64 24.46 4.34
CA VAL A 27 -13.01 23.12 3.88
C VAL A 27 -12.02 22.60 2.83
N ARG A 28 -11.61 23.42 1.87
CA ARG A 28 -10.61 23.05 0.86
C ARG A 28 -9.26 22.73 1.50
N MET A 29 -8.82 23.57 2.46
CA MET A 29 -7.56 23.37 3.14
C MET A 29 -7.56 22.11 4.01
N THR A 30 -8.65 21.85 4.74
CA THR A 30 -8.85 20.64 5.52
C THR A 30 -8.83 19.40 4.63
N ARG A 31 -9.52 19.42 3.48
CA ARG A 31 -9.49 18.29 2.52
C ARG A 31 -8.08 18.05 1.95
N ARG A 32 -7.32 19.11 1.65
CA ARG A 32 -5.93 18.98 1.19
C ARG A 32 -5.03 18.36 2.27
N LEU A 33 -5.14 18.82 3.51
CA LEU A 33 -4.41 18.25 4.64
C LEU A 33 -4.79 16.78 4.87
N GLN A 34 -6.07 16.45 4.79
CA GLN A 34 -6.54 15.06 4.90
C GLN A 34 -6.00 14.19 3.74
N ALA A 35 -5.98 14.70 2.50
CA ALA A 35 -5.42 13.97 1.37
C ALA A 35 -3.93 13.69 1.55
N MET A 36 -3.15 14.65 2.06
CA MET A 36 -1.72 14.46 2.40
C MET A 36 -1.50 13.41 3.49
N LEU A 37 -2.49 13.19 4.38
CA LEU A 37 -2.44 12.18 5.44
C LEU A 37 -2.80 10.76 4.96
N LEU A 38 -3.24 10.60 3.71
CA LEU A 38 -3.71 9.33 3.15
C LEU A 38 -2.74 8.71 2.15
N GLN A 39 -1.76 9.47 1.68
CA GLN A 39 -0.76 9.00 0.73
C GLN A 39 0.63 8.99 1.33
N ASP A 40 1.47 8.11 0.82
CA ASP A 40 2.92 8.15 1.04
C ASP A 40 3.50 9.30 0.23
N SER A 41 4.24 10.18 0.89
CA SER A 41 4.75 11.43 0.28
C SER A 41 5.79 11.21 -0.81
N LEU A 42 6.46 10.05 -0.83
CA LEU A 42 7.47 9.73 -1.83
C LEU A 42 6.86 9.09 -3.07
N THR A 43 6.03 8.06 -2.89
CA THR A 43 5.53 7.24 -3.99
C THR A 43 4.16 7.69 -4.51
N GLY A 44 3.43 8.52 -3.76
CA GLY A 44 2.04 8.91 -4.06
C GLY A 44 1.01 7.79 -3.86
N LEU A 45 1.46 6.59 -3.50
CA LEU A 45 0.59 5.45 -3.20
C LEU A 45 -0.22 5.70 -1.92
N PRO A 46 -1.35 5.04 -1.72
CA PRO A 46 -1.97 4.89 -0.43
C PRO A 46 -0.95 4.51 0.64
N ASN A 47 -1.06 5.14 1.81
CA ASN A 47 -0.20 4.80 2.92
C ASN A 47 -0.78 3.67 3.78
N ARG A 48 -0.04 3.26 4.82
CA ARG A 48 -0.43 2.23 5.78
C ARG A 48 -1.84 2.43 6.34
N ARG A 49 -2.20 3.66 6.67
CA ARG A 49 -3.51 3.99 7.27
C ARG A 49 -4.67 3.67 6.32
N VAL A 50 -4.49 3.95 5.04
CA VAL A 50 -5.53 3.70 4.02
C VAL A 50 -5.74 2.21 3.81
N ILE A 51 -4.66 1.44 3.64
CA ILE A 51 -4.80 0.02 3.36
C ILE A 51 -5.33 -0.75 4.57
N GLU A 52 -4.97 -0.37 5.79
CA GLU A 52 -5.54 -0.96 7.00
C GLU A 52 -7.05 -0.67 7.14
N ALA A 53 -7.49 0.52 6.76
CA ALA A 53 -8.91 0.85 6.73
C ALA A 53 -9.67 0.03 5.67
N ARG A 54 -9.10 -0.13 4.47
CA ARG A 54 -9.67 -0.96 3.40
C ARG A 54 -9.69 -2.44 3.79
N LEU A 55 -8.63 -2.94 4.41
CA LEU A 55 -8.57 -4.32 4.90
C LEU A 55 -9.67 -4.61 5.92
N LYS A 56 -9.94 -3.68 6.86
CA LYS A 56 -11.06 -3.78 7.79
C LYS A 56 -12.43 -3.75 7.07
N GLN A 57 -12.53 -3.03 5.96
CA GLN A 57 -13.75 -2.99 5.15
C GLN A 57 -13.98 -4.34 4.44
N GLU A 58 -12.95 -4.92 3.81
CA GLU A 58 -13.04 -6.23 3.16
C GLU A 58 -13.30 -7.36 4.17
N TRP A 59 -12.70 -7.29 5.36
CA TRP A 59 -13.04 -8.20 6.46
C TRP A 59 -14.53 -8.18 6.82
N ARG A 60 -15.12 -6.98 6.94
CA ARG A 60 -16.57 -6.86 7.22
C ARG A 60 -17.43 -7.37 6.06
N ARG A 61 -16.94 -7.25 4.83
CA ARG A 61 -17.60 -7.77 3.64
C ARG A 61 -17.54 -9.30 3.61
N TRP A 62 -16.39 -9.88 3.89
CA TRP A 62 -16.23 -11.32 4.02
C TRP A 62 -17.11 -11.89 5.15
N ALA A 63 -17.12 -11.30 6.32
CA ALA A 63 -17.94 -11.74 7.45
C ALA A 63 -19.44 -11.74 7.16
N ARG A 64 -19.92 -10.91 6.20
CA ARG A 64 -21.35 -10.82 5.84
C ARG A 64 -21.73 -11.63 4.59
N HIS A 65 -20.81 -11.73 3.65
CA HIS A 65 -21.10 -12.24 2.30
C HIS A 65 -20.17 -13.37 1.86
N THR A 66 -19.23 -13.78 2.70
CA THR A 66 -18.16 -14.77 2.36
C THR A 66 -17.38 -14.41 1.09
N ALA A 67 -17.40 -13.14 0.69
CA ALA A 67 -16.64 -12.65 -0.46
C ALA A 67 -15.14 -12.72 -0.17
N PRO A 68 -14.36 -13.53 -0.88
CA PRO A 68 -12.96 -13.73 -0.56
C PRO A 68 -12.15 -12.47 -0.82
N PHE A 69 -11.10 -12.27 -0.04
CA PHE A 69 -10.04 -11.31 -0.36
C PHE A 69 -8.69 -11.91 0.00
N THR A 70 -7.66 -11.41 -0.65
CA THR A 70 -6.28 -11.83 -0.40
C THR A 70 -5.38 -10.63 -0.11
N VAL A 71 -4.43 -10.82 0.78
CA VAL A 71 -3.39 -9.85 1.14
C VAL A 71 -2.05 -10.34 0.62
N LEU A 72 -1.29 -9.46 -0.02
CA LEU A 72 0.10 -9.68 -0.38
C LEU A 72 0.97 -8.72 0.42
N ALA A 73 1.87 -9.27 1.23
CA ALA A 73 2.95 -8.52 1.86
C ALA A 73 4.20 -8.60 0.97
N VAL A 74 4.73 -7.45 0.56
CA VAL A 74 5.84 -7.32 -0.40
C VAL A 74 6.97 -6.55 0.25
N ASP A 75 8.20 -7.03 0.07
CA ASP A 75 9.41 -6.37 0.56
C ASP A 75 10.52 -6.48 -0.48
N LEU A 76 11.24 -5.39 -0.70
CA LEU A 76 12.33 -5.33 -1.68
C LEU A 76 13.60 -5.97 -1.13
N ASP A 77 14.09 -6.96 -1.83
CA ASP A 77 15.25 -7.71 -1.41
C ASP A 77 16.52 -6.86 -1.46
N HIS A 78 17.23 -6.78 -0.33
CA HIS A 78 18.51 -6.05 -0.25
C HIS A 78 18.44 -4.55 -0.57
N PHE A 79 17.28 -3.90 -0.41
CA PHE A 79 17.11 -2.48 -0.71
C PHE A 79 18.11 -1.58 0.04
N LYS A 80 18.47 -1.95 1.27
CA LYS A 80 19.49 -1.24 2.04
C LYS A 80 20.82 -1.14 1.27
N GLN A 81 21.23 -2.20 0.54
CA GLN A 81 22.48 -2.17 -0.25
C GLN A 81 22.42 -1.13 -1.37
N VAL A 82 21.24 -0.90 -1.97
CA VAL A 82 21.05 0.17 -2.97
C VAL A 82 21.31 1.54 -2.33
N ASN A 83 20.74 1.79 -1.15
CA ASN A 83 20.96 3.03 -0.42
C ASN A 83 22.42 3.21 -0.03
N ASP A 84 23.05 2.17 0.49
CA ASP A 84 24.43 2.21 0.96
C ASP A 84 25.41 2.42 -0.21
N THR A 85 25.11 1.90 -1.41
CA THR A 85 25.98 1.95 -2.59
C THR A 85 25.73 3.19 -3.47
N HIS A 86 24.45 3.57 -3.66
CA HIS A 86 24.05 4.60 -4.63
C HIS A 86 23.43 5.84 -3.97
N GLY A 87 23.31 5.83 -2.63
CA GLY A 87 22.73 6.92 -1.83
C GLY A 87 21.20 6.90 -1.78
N HIS A 88 20.64 7.56 -0.76
CA HIS A 88 19.20 7.60 -0.50
C HIS A 88 18.36 8.15 -1.65
N LEU A 89 18.88 9.13 -2.40
CA LEU A 89 18.16 9.67 -3.56
C LEU A 89 17.95 8.63 -4.68
N ALA A 90 18.89 7.69 -4.83
CA ALA A 90 18.72 6.57 -5.76
C ALA A 90 17.70 5.56 -5.24
N GLY A 91 17.71 5.27 -3.95
CA GLY A 91 16.69 4.45 -3.31
C GLY A 91 15.28 5.05 -3.44
N ASP A 92 15.15 6.35 -3.23
CA ASP A 92 13.88 7.06 -3.36
C ASP A 92 13.32 6.97 -4.80
N GLU A 93 14.15 7.21 -5.81
CA GLU A 93 13.75 7.07 -7.22
C GLU A 93 13.36 5.62 -7.56
N MET A 94 14.07 4.64 -7.02
CA MET A 94 13.74 3.23 -7.17
C MET A 94 12.38 2.90 -6.54
N LEU A 95 12.10 3.37 -5.33
CA LEU A 95 10.82 3.16 -4.65
C LEU A 95 9.63 3.71 -5.44
N VAL A 96 9.80 4.89 -6.06
CA VAL A 96 8.77 5.47 -6.94
C VAL A 96 8.50 4.56 -8.15
N GLN A 97 9.56 4.09 -8.83
CA GLN A 97 9.42 3.21 -9.99
C GLN A 97 8.85 1.84 -9.59
N VAL A 98 9.25 1.28 -8.45
CA VAL A 98 8.65 0.05 -7.89
C VAL A 98 7.15 0.24 -7.68
N GLY A 99 6.74 1.31 -7.02
CA GLY A 99 5.32 1.62 -6.82
C GLY A 99 4.51 1.65 -8.13
N GLN A 100 5.07 2.23 -9.18
CA GLN A 100 4.46 2.26 -10.52
C GLN A 100 4.34 0.86 -11.13
N ARG A 101 5.37 0.02 -11.02
CA ARG A 101 5.34 -1.37 -11.51
C ARG A 101 4.34 -2.23 -10.74
N LEU A 102 4.25 -2.05 -9.43
CA LEU A 102 3.26 -2.74 -8.59
C LEU A 102 1.83 -2.38 -9.02
N LEU A 103 1.55 -1.09 -9.26
CA LEU A 103 0.25 -0.63 -9.76
C LEU A 103 -0.08 -1.21 -11.15
N ALA A 104 0.88 -1.27 -12.06
CA ALA A 104 0.68 -1.85 -13.38
C ALA A 104 0.45 -3.37 -13.35
N GLY A 105 0.91 -4.06 -12.30
CA GLY A 105 0.78 -5.51 -12.13
C GLY A 105 -0.56 -5.98 -11.56
N VAL A 106 -1.44 -5.06 -11.11
CA VAL A 106 -2.71 -5.36 -10.43
C VAL A 106 -3.90 -4.72 -11.15
N ARG A 107 -5.13 -5.06 -10.73
CA ARG A 107 -6.38 -4.52 -11.29
C ARG A 107 -6.70 -3.16 -10.66
N GLU A 108 -7.55 -2.36 -11.29
CA GLU A 108 -8.02 -1.06 -10.76
C GLU A 108 -8.73 -1.18 -9.39
N VAL A 109 -9.42 -2.30 -9.16
CA VAL A 109 -10.12 -2.58 -7.90
C VAL A 109 -9.18 -2.96 -6.75
N ASP A 110 -7.97 -3.40 -7.09
CA ASP A 110 -6.97 -3.78 -6.11
C ASP A 110 -6.35 -2.52 -5.47
N THR A 111 -5.82 -2.67 -4.28
CA THR A 111 -5.17 -1.56 -3.60
C THR A 111 -3.70 -1.88 -3.43
N VAL A 112 -2.84 -0.99 -3.90
CA VAL A 112 -1.40 -1.02 -3.62
C VAL A 112 -1.10 0.11 -2.64
N ALA A 113 -0.39 -0.18 -1.55
CA ALA A 113 0.02 0.80 -0.56
C ALA A 113 1.48 0.61 -0.18
N ARG A 114 2.16 1.71 0.14
CA ARG A 114 3.46 1.66 0.81
C ARG A 114 3.27 1.78 2.31
N THR A 115 3.77 0.81 3.06
CA THR A 115 3.55 0.73 4.52
C THR A 115 4.71 1.27 5.34
N GLY A 116 5.89 1.40 4.73
CA GLY A 116 7.09 1.99 5.34
C GLY A 116 8.36 1.47 4.68
N GLY A 117 9.43 2.24 4.70
CA GLY A 117 10.72 1.83 4.16
C GLY A 117 10.61 1.25 2.74
N GLU A 118 10.97 -0.02 2.60
CA GLU A 118 10.91 -0.83 1.38
C GLU A 118 9.71 -1.80 1.33
N GLU A 119 8.73 -1.63 2.23
CA GLU A 119 7.58 -2.51 2.40
C GLU A 119 6.35 -1.97 1.68
N PHE A 120 5.67 -2.86 0.96
CA PHE A 120 4.40 -2.59 0.29
C PHE A 120 3.37 -3.64 0.68
N LEU A 121 2.12 -3.26 0.69
CA LEU A 121 0.99 -4.13 0.95
C LEU A 121 -0.01 -4.02 -0.19
N LEU A 122 -0.48 -5.16 -0.70
CA LEU A 122 -1.51 -5.20 -1.72
C LEU A 122 -2.75 -5.92 -1.15
N LEU A 123 -3.91 -5.35 -1.40
CA LEU A 123 -5.20 -5.94 -1.06
C LEU A 123 -5.95 -6.24 -2.35
N LEU A 124 -6.31 -7.50 -2.54
CA LEU A 124 -6.98 -8.03 -3.72
C LEU A 124 -8.39 -8.50 -3.32
N PRO A 125 -9.43 -7.67 -3.49
CA PRO A 125 -10.82 -8.06 -3.27
C PRO A 125 -11.27 -9.13 -4.28
N ASP A 126 -12.26 -9.94 -3.92
CA ASP A 126 -12.88 -10.97 -4.76
C ASP A 126 -11.83 -11.88 -5.45
N THR A 127 -10.78 -12.26 -4.69
CA THR A 127 -9.64 -12.98 -5.24
C THR A 127 -9.31 -14.18 -4.34
N ASP A 128 -9.38 -15.37 -4.90
CA ASP A 128 -9.00 -16.62 -4.25
C ASP A 128 -7.47 -16.83 -4.23
N ALA A 129 -7.02 -17.86 -3.52
CA ALA A 129 -5.60 -18.16 -3.34
C ALA A 129 -4.87 -18.43 -4.66
N ALA A 130 -5.51 -19.08 -5.63
CA ALA A 130 -4.89 -19.43 -6.91
C ALA A 130 -4.69 -18.18 -7.77
N ALA A 131 -5.74 -17.36 -7.92
CA ALA A 131 -5.68 -16.09 -8.64
C ALA A 131 -4.72 -15.09 -7.96
N ALA A 132 -4.70 -15.07 -6.62
CA ALA A 132 -3.78 -14.24 -5.85
C ALA A 132 -2.32 -14.66 -6.05
N ARG A 133 -2.03 -15.96 -6.07
CA ARG A 133 -0.68 -16.47 -6.36
C ARG A 133 -0.21 -16.06 -7.76
N ALA A 134 -1.08 -16.18 -8.76
CA ALA A 134 -0.77 -15.73 -10.11
C ALA A 134 -0.53 -14.21 -10.17
N ALA A 135 -1.32 -13.41 -9.44
CA ALA A 135 -1.11 -11.97 -9.33
C ALA A 135 0.22 -11.66 -8.62
N ALA A 136 0.54 -12.35 -7.53
CA ALA A 136 1.79 -12.18 -6.81
C ALA A 136 3.02 -12.50 -7.67
N GLU A 137 2.97 -13.56 -8.49
CA GLU A 137 4.06 -13.87 -9.42
C GLU A 137 4.21 -12.81 -10.52
N ARG A 138 3.12 -12.25 -11.05
CA ARG A 138 3.21 -11.11 -11.99
C ARG A 138 3.86 -9.90 -11.33
N VAL A 139 3.47 -9.59 -10.09
CA VAL A 139 4.05 -8.50 -9.29
C VAL A 139 5.55 -8.75 -9.07
N ARG A 140 5.93 -9.96 -8.64
CA ARG A 140 7.34 -10.33 -8.44
C ARG A 140 8.14 -10.16 -9.74
N ALA A 141 7.62 -10.68 -10.85
CA ALA A 141 8.23 -10.60 -12.17
C ALA A 141 8.39 -9.13 -12.62
N SER A 142 7.36 -8.30 -12.43
CA SER A 142 7.42 -6.88 -12.79
C SER A 142 8.52 -6.11 -12.06
N VAL A 143 8.88 -6.53 -10.84
CA VAL A 143 9.99 -5.96 -10.09
C VAL A 143 11.32 -6.58 -10.51
N GLY A 144 11.38 -7.92 -10.75
CA GLY A 144 12.62 -8.66 -10.91
C GLY A 144 13.15 -8.78 -12.34
N ASP A 145 12.27 -8.82 -13.33
CA ASP A 145 12.65 -9.22 -14.69
C ASP A 145 13.37 -8.09 -15.46
N GLU A 146 12.96 -6.85 -15.23
CA GLU A 146 13.57 -5.70 -15.90
C GLU A 146 14.32 -4.79 -14.92
N PRO A 147 15.50 -4.29 -15.31
CA PRO A 147 16.25 -3.35 -14.49
C PRO A 147 15.51 -2.01 -14.35
N PHE A 148 15.81 -1.31 -13.27
CA PHE A 148 15.35 0.05 -13.02
C PHE A 148 16.37 1.05 -13.56
N ARG A 149 15.91 2.11 -14.21
CA ARG A 149 16.76 3.23 -14.61
C ARG A 149 16.75 4.29 -13.53
N VAL A 150 17.79 4.30 -12.71
CA VAL A 150 17.91 5.18 -11.54
C VAL A 150 19.16 6.05 -11.73
N ARG A 151 18.99 7.36 -11.75
CA ARG A 151 20.09 8.34 -11.93
C ARG A 151 21.03 8.02 -13.10
N GLY A 152 20.45 7.57 -14.21
CA GLY A 152 21.20 7.19 -15.42
C GLY A 152 21.89 5.82 -15.36
N GLN A 153 21.81 5.11 -14.24
CA GLN A 153 22.33 3.76 -14.05
C GLN A 153 21.22 2.71 -14.21
N SER A 154 21.62 1.50 -14.59
CA SER A 154 20.72 0.35 -14.68
C SER A 154 20.91 -0.55 -13.46
N LEU A 155 19.95 -0.55 -12.55
CA LEU A 155 20.02 -1.28 -11.28
C LEU A 155 18.98 -2.42 -11.28
N ARG A 156 19.36 -3.59 -10.76
CA ARG A 156 18.44 -4.70 -10.56
C ARG A 156 17.90 -4.71 -9.13
N MET A 157 16.62 -5.04 -8.99
CA MET A 157 15.94 -5.21 -7.71
C MET A 157 15.04 -6.43 -7.82
N THR A 158 14.91 -7.18 -6.73
CA THR A 158 13.92 -8.26 -6.62
C THR A 158 13.02 -8.00 -5.41
N ALA A 159 11.92 -8.73 -5.33
CA ALA A 159 11.00 -8.65 -4.21
C ALA A 159 10.64 -10.05 -3.70
N SER A 160 10.53 -10.16 -2.39
CA SER A 160 9.92 -11.31 -1.71
C SER A 160 8.47 -11.00 -1.40
N ILE A 161 7.58 -11.97 -1.57
CA ILE A 161 6.14 -11.79 -1.42
C ILE A 161 5.53 -12.90 -0.57
N GLY A 162 4.79 -12.50 0.47
CA GLY A 162 3.93 -13.37 1.25
C GLY A 162 2.47 -13.20 0.86
N VAL A 163 1.74 -14.29 0.67
CA VAL A 163 0.34 -14.31 0.24
C VAL A 163 -0.52 -14.97 1.29
N ALA A 164 -1.61 -14.32 1.72
CA ALA A 164 -2.62 -14.89 2.61
C ALA A 164 -4.02 -14.54 2.14
N GLN A 165 -4.83 -15.55 1.81
CA GLN A 165 -6.26 -15.40 1.61
C GLN A 165 -6.97 -15.41 2.97
N VAL A 166 -8.06 -14.65 3.11
CA VAL A 166 -8.95 -14.73 4.28
C VAL A 166 -9.51 -16.13 4.41
N GLY A 167 -9.62 -16.63 5.64
CA GLY A 167 -10.15 -17.95 5.95
C GLY A 167 -10.96 -17.97 7.25
N GLU A 168 -11.70 -19.06 7.46
CA GLU A 168 -12.57 -19.23 8.65
C GLU A 168 -11.79 -19.26 9.99
N GLY A 169 -10.50 -19.57 9.94
CA GLY A 169 -9.63 -19.55 11.11
C GLY A 169 -9.11 -18.18 11.52
N ASP A 170 -9.35 -17.15 10.72
CA ASP A 170 -8.93 -15.80 11.05
C ASP A 170 -9.89 -15.15 12.05
N ALA A 171 -9.35 -14.57 13.12
CA ALA A 171 -10.17 -13.87 14.11
C ALA A 171 -10.58 -12.47 13.66
N ASP A 172 -9.73 -11.83 12.87
CA ASP A 172 -9.92 -10.48 12.35
C ASP A 172 -9.02 -10.20 11.13
N ALA A 173 -9.13 -9.00 10.59
CA ALA A 173 -8.32 -8.54 9.48
C ALA A 173 -6.79 -8.54 9.77
N ALA A 174 -6.41 -8.37 11.04
CA ALA A 174 -5.00 -8.37 11.45
C ALA A 174 -4.41 -9.78 11.41
N ALA A 175 -5.22 -10.82 11.67
CA ALA A 175 -4.80 -12.22 11.56
C ALA A 175 -4.41 -12.57 10.12
N VAL A 176 -5.19 -12.11 9.13
CA VAL A 176 -4.86 -12.31 7.70
C VAL A 176 -3.53 -11.64 7.35
N LEU A 177 -3.33 -10.40 7.81
CA LEU A 177 -2.08 -9.66 7.61
C LEU A 177 -0.89 -10.40 8.25
N ALA A 178 -1.04 -10.86 9.49
CA ALA A 178 0.02 -11.58 10.19
C ALA A 178 0.42 -12.88 9.45
N ARG A 179 -0.54 -13.57 8.83
CA ARG A 179 -0.25 -14.77 7.99
C ARG A 179 0.50 -14.38 6.71
N ALA A 180 0.17 -13.25 6.08
CA ALA A 180 0.91 -12.74 4.92
C ALA A 180 2.35 -12.38 5.31
N ASP A 181 2.56 -11.70 6.45
CA ASP A 181 3.89 -11.35 6.96
C ASP A 181 4.71 -12.60 7.29
N ALA A 182 4.11 -13.60 7.92
CA ALA A 182 4.78 -14.90 8.19
C ALA A 182 5.19 -15.61 6.88
N ALA A 183 4.35 -15.54 5.84
CA ALA A 183 4.67 -16.07 4.51
C ALA A 183 5.82 -15.28 3.85
N LEU A 184 5.82 -13.96 3.96
CA LEU A 184 6.91 -13.09 3.49
C LEU A 184 8.24 -13.44 4.18
N TYR A 185 8.21 -13.66 5.51
CA TYR A 185 9.39 -14.08 6.25
C TYR A 185 9.95 -15.41 5.70
N ARG A 186 9.07 -16.39 5.41
CA ARG A 186 9.50 -17.66 4.76
C ARG A 186 10.09 -17.40 3.37
N ALA A 187 9.51 -16.53 2.57
CA ALA A 187 10.05 -16.19 1.26
C ALA A 187 11.49 -15.63 1.35
N LYS A 188 11.73 -14.74 2.31
CA LYS A 188 13.07 -14.20 2.58
C LYS A 188 14.04 -15.28 3.06
N GLY A 189 13.62 -16.15 3.97
CA GLY A 189 14.44 -17.26 4.50
C GLY A 189 14.76 -18.32 3.46
N ALA A 190 13.88 -18.56 2.51
CA ALA A 190 14.05 -19.56 1.45
C ALA A 190 14.92 -19.09 0.27
N GLY A 191 15.55 -17.91 0.35
CA GLY A 191 16.48 -17.41 -0.67
C GLY A 191 15.96 -16.22 -1.48
N ARG A 192 14.88 -15.56 -1.00
CA ARG A 192 14.32 -14.33 -1.59
C ARG A 192 13.79 -14.50 -3.02
N ASN A 193 13.43 -13.38 -3.67
CA ASN A 193 12.90 -13.30 -5.04
C ASN A 193 11.85 -14.38 -5.34
N ARG A 194 10.85 -14.53 -4.45
CA ARG A 194 9.82 -15.58 -4.56
C ARG A 194 8.53 -15.21 -3.88
N VAL A 195 7.50 -15.97 -4.22
CA VAL A 195 6.18 -15.93 -3.59
C VAL A 195 6.04 -17.14 -2.66
N CYS A 196 5.63 -16.90 -1.41
CA CYS A 196 5.21 -17.94 -0.46
C CYS A 196 3.76 -17.73 -0.05
N GLY A 197 2.95 -18.79 -0.07
CA GLY A 197 1.58 -18.79 0.47
C GLY A 197 1.57 -19.02 1.99
N ALA A 198 0.55 -18.49 2.68
CA ALA A 198 0.38 -18.70 4.12
C ALA A 198 0.18 -20.18 4.49
N ASP A 199 -0.46 -20.94 3.60
CA ASP A 199 -0.77 -22.36 3.81
C ASP A 199 0.36 -23.32 3.35
N ALA A 200 1.48 -22.78 2.85
CA ALA A 200 2.63 -23.62 2.54
C ALA A 200 3.29 -24.09 3.85
N ALA A 201 3.38 -25.41 4.04
CA ALA A 201 4.12 -26.00 5.15
C ALA A 201 5.55 -25.40 5.21
N PRO A 202 6.14 -25.21 6.41
CA PRO A 202 7.53 -24.78 6.51
C PRO A 202 8.40 -25.75 5.70
N ALA A 203 9.31 -25.19 4.88
CA ALA A 203 10.28 -26.02 4.17
C ALA A 203 11.04 -26.88 5.22
N GLU A 204 10.95 -28.19 5.14
CA GLU A 204 11.75 -29.11 5.95
C GLU A 204 13.22 -28.77 5.71
N GLY A 205 13.91 -28.25 6.74
CA GLY A 205 15.35 -28.02 6.66
C GLY A 205 15.91 -26.76 7.30
N ALA A 206 15.19 -26.06 8.17
CA ALA A 206 15.84 -25.06 9.02
C ALA A 206 16.46 -25.78 10.25
N PRO A 207 17.79 -25.77 10.47
CA PRO A 207 18.36 -26.34 11.70
C PRO A 207 17.86 -25.51 12.88
N ALA A 208 17.30 -26.20 13.86
CA ALA A 208 16.99 -25.63 15.16
C ALA A 208 18.29 -25.05 15.74
N GLY A 209 18.35 -23.72 15.83
CA GLY A 209 19.46 -23.02 16.46
C GLY A 209 19.56 -23.48 17.92
N SER A 210 20.63 -24.15 18.22
CA SER A 210 21.03 -24.47 19.58
C SER A 210 21.37 -23.21 20.36
N ALA A 211 20.77 -23.12 21.53
CA ALA A 211 21.08 -22.37 22.73
C ALA A 211 22.08 -21.20 22.64
#